data_a75a5495646b07fa85a936232269542f
#
_entry.id   a75a5495646b07fa85a936232269542f
#
_cell.length_a   1.000
_cell.length_b   1.000
_cell.length_c   1.000
_cell.angle_alpha   90.00
_cell.angle_beta   90.00
_cell.angle_gamma   90.00
#
_symmetry.space_group_name_H-M   'P 1'
#
loop_
_entity.id
_entity.type
_entity.pdbx_description
1 polymer ?
#
loop_
_entity_poly.entity_id
_entity_poly.type
_entity_poly.pdbx_seq_one_letter_code
_entity_poly.pdbx_strand_id
1 'polypeptide(L)'
;WKLELPVLLPMPEADLCMILANLLENALDASRKLTPDQRQIRVMARMLSPAMLGIVVENRYDGVLKKQSGILHSTKHEGIGIGLVSIETAVRKYNGDLTVETKNNVFRANVLLNL
;
A
#
# COMPACT_ATOMS: atom_id res chain seq x y z
N TRP A 1 -4.53 -0.77 -13.66
CA TRP A 1 -4.13 -1.93 -12.84
C TRP A 1 -3.18 -2.82 -13.62
N LYS A 2 -2.18 -3.28 -12.96
CA LYS A 2 -1.25 -4.20 -13.57
C LYS A 2 -0.94 -5.29 -12.57
N LEU A 3 -1.59 -6.43 -12.73
CA LEU A 3 -1.42 -7.55 -11.82
C LEU A 3 -0.87 -8.73 -12.60
N GLU A 4 0.37 -9.11 -12.28
CA GLU A 4 1.03 -10.24 -12.91
C GLU A 4 1.35 -11.27 -11.83
N LEU A 5 0.36 -12.06 -11.50
CA LEU A 5 0.47 -13.05 -10.43
C LEU A 5 0.21 -14.44 -10.96
N PRO A 6 0.88 -15.45 -10.41
CA PRO A 6 0.59 -16.82 -10.78
C PRO A 6 -0.79 -17.21 -10.27
N VAL A 7 -1.36 -18.23 -10.87
CA VAL A 7 -2.66 -18.72 -10.45
C VAL A 7 -2.64 -19.17 -8.99
N LEU A 8 -1.53 -19.76 -8.57
CA LEU A 8 -1.36 -20.18 -7.19
C LEU A 8 -0.21 -19.42 -6.57
N LEU A 9 -0.47 -18.80 -5.43
CA LEU A 9 0.55 -18.13 -4.65
C LEU A 9 0.81 -18.93 -3.39
N PRO A 10 2.07 -19.00 -2.93
CA PRO A 10 2.37 -19.70 -1.68
C PRO A 10 2.01 -18.85 -0.46
N MET A 11 0.82 -18.30 -0.46
CA MET A 11 0.28 -17.56 0.68
C MET A 11 -1.23 -17.64 0.64
N PRO A 12 -1.89 -17.56 1.82
CA PRO A 12 -3.34 -17.55 1.86
C PRO A 12 -3.93 -16.36 1.09
N GLU A 13 -4.94 -16.62 0.32
CA GLU A 13 -5.62 -15.55 -0.41
C GLU A 13 -6.16 -14.48 0.53
N ALA A 14 -6.60 -14.87 1.71
CA ALA A 14 -7.11 -13.90 2.68
C ALA A 14 -6.08 -12.87 3.06
N ASP A 15 -4.83 -13.29 3.21
CA ASP A 15 -3.76 -12.34 3.56
C ASP A 15 -3.51 -11.36 2.42
N LEU A 16 -3.47 -11.87 1.19
CA LEU A 16 -3.27 -11.00 0.04
C LEU A 16 -4.42 -10.01 -0.12
N CYS A 17 -5.64 -10.49 0.02
CA CYS A 17 -6.81 -9.62 -0.08
C CYS A 17 -6.81 -8.55 1.00
N MET A 18 -6.40 -8.90 2.21
CA MET A 18 -6.35 -7.93 3.29
C MET A 18 -5.33 -6.83 3.00
N ILE A 19 -4.15 -7.21 2.51
CA ILE A 19 -3.12 -6.23 2.18
C ILE A 19 -3.61 -5.31 1.08
N LEU A 20 -4.15 -5.87 -0.01
CA LEU A 20 -4.62 -5.06 -1.12
C LEU A 20 -5.79 -4.17 -0.70
N ALA A 21 -6.73 -4.70 0.06
CA ALA A 21 -7.88 -3.92 0.49
C ALA A 21 -7.46 -2.72 1.33
N ASN A 22 -6.53 -2.93 2.25
CA ASN A 22 -6.07 -1.84 3.10
C ASN A 22 -5.30 -0.79 2.31
N LEU A 23 -4.47 -1.21 1.36
CA LEU A 23 -3.75 -0.28 0.52
C LEU A 23 -4.71 0.53 -0.34
N LEU A 24 -5.70 -0.12 -0.93
CA LEU A 24 -6.69 0.56 -1.76
C LEU A 24 -7.56 1.50 -0.96
N GLU A 25 -7.97 1.09 0.23
CA GLU A 25 -8.78 1.93 1.09
C GLU A 25 -8.04 3.22 1.46
N ASN A 26 -6.76 3.08 1.78
CA ASN A 26 -5.93 4.23 2.05
C ASN A 26 -5.84 5.17 0.84
N ALA A 27 -5.67 4.61 -0.34
CA ALA A 27 -5.60 5.39 -1.56
C ALA A 27 -6.92 6.08 -1.87
N LEU A 28 -8.03 5.38 -1.66
CA LEU A 28 -9.35 5.95 -1.89
C LEU A 28 -9.63 7.10 -0.92
N ASP A 29 -9.27 6.94 0.34
CA ASP A 29 -9.47 7.99 1.32
C ASP A 29 -8.72 9.25 0.95
N ALA A 30 -7.50 9.10 0.49
CA ALA A 30 -6.72 10.24 0.05
C ALA A 30 -7.33 10.88 -1.20
N SER A 31 -7.84 10.08 -2.12
CA SER A 31 -8.43 10.56 -3.35
C SER A 31 -9.71 11.36 -3.10
N ARG A 32 -10.46 11.01 -2.07
CA ARG A 32 -11.70 11.72 -1.77
C ARG A 32 -11.47 13.17 -1.44
N LYS A 33 -10.28 13.55 -1.03
CA LYS A 33 -9.95 14.93 -0.71
C LYS A 33 -9.60 15.75 -1.94
N LEU A 34 -9.53 15.11 -3.09
CA LEU A 34 -9.19 15.78 -4.34
C LEU A 34 -10.42 15.97 -5.21
N THR A 35 -10.35 16.93 -6.13
CA THR A 35 -11.38 17.06 -7.15
C THR A 35 -11.30 15.85 -8.07
N PRO A 36 -12.43 15.44 -8.68
CA PRO A 36 -12.42 14.23 -9.51
C PRO A 36 -11.38 14.20 -10.61
N ASP A 37 -11.08 15.34 -11.19
CA ASP A 37 -10.10 15.42 -12.29
C ASP A 37 -8.67 15.21 -11.80
N GLN A 38 -8.42 15.30 -10.52
CA GLN A 38 -7.09 15.10 -9.95
C GLN A 38 -6.89 13.75 -9.32
N ARG A 39 -7.94 12.93 -9.28
CA ARG A 39 -7.86 11.62 -8.68
C ARG A 39 -7.16 10.66 -9.61
N GLN A 40 -6.19 9.93 -9.07
CA GLN A 40 -5.49 8.91 -9.82
C GLN A 40 -4.96 7.86 -8.86
N ILE A 41 -5.26 6.61 -9.13
CA ILE A 41 -4.78 5.48 -8.35
C ILE A 41 -4.18 4.46 -9.30
N ARG A 42 -3.01 3.98 -8.95
CA ARG A 42 -2.29 2.98 -9.73
C ARG A 42 -1.96 1.81 -8.85
N VAL A 43 -2.23 0.61 -9.32
CA VAL A 43 -1.94 -0.61 -8.57
C VAL A 43 -1.11 -1.53 -9.45
N MET A 44 -0.01 -2.02 -8.90
CA MET A 44 0.84 -2.98 -9.57
C MET A 44 1.21 -4.08 -8.57
N ALA A 45 1.15 -5.32 -9.01
CA ALA A 45 1.57 -6.44 -8.20
C ALA A 45 2.17 -7.50 -9.11
N ARG A 46 3.36 -7.99 -8.75
CA ARG A 46 4.00 -9.02 -9.55
C ARG A 46 5.05 -9.74 -8.73
N MET A 47 5.42 -10.92 -9.21
CA MET A 47 6.52 -11.66 -8.60
C MET A 47 7.84 -11.09 -9.10
N LEU A 48 8.70 -10.72 -8.17
CA LEU A 48 10.02 -10.22 -8.49
C LEU A 48 11.03 -11.36 -8.57
N SER A 49 10.71 -12.47 -7.95
CA SER A 49 11.48 -13.70 -8.01
C SER A 49 10.50 -14.82 -7.67
N PRO A 50 10.89 -16.08 -7.79
CA PRO A 50 9.99 -17.18 -7.46
C PRO A 50 9.42 -17.12 -6.04
N ALA A 51 10.08 -16.41 -5.13
CA ALA A 51 9.64 -16.35 -3.74
C ALA A 51 9.44 -14.94 -3.24
N MET A 52 9.42 -13.95 -4.12
CA MET A 52 9.25 -12.56 -3.67
C MET A 52 8.15 -11.87 -4.46
N LEU A 53 7.17 -11.37 -3.74
CA LEU A 53 6.04 -10.64 -4.32
C LEU A 53 6.21 -9.15 -4.03
N GLY A 54 6.08 -8.34 -5.05
CA GLY A 54 6.08 -6.89 -4.91
C GLY A 54 4.71 -6.32 -5.21
N ILE A 55 4.25 -5.40 -4.37
CA ILE A 55 2.99 -4.71 -4.55
C ILE A 55 3.24 -3.22 -4.42
N VAL A 56 2.74 -2.45 -5.36
CA VAL A 56 2.85 -0.98 -5.32
C VAL A 56 1.48 -0.39 -5.53
N VAL A 57 1.11 0.52 -4.65
CA VAL A 57 -0.11 1.30 -4.81
C VAL A 57 0.26 2.76 -4.74
N GLU A 58 -0.04 3.49 -5.80
CA GLU A 58 0.23 4.92 -5.88
C GLU A 58 -1.08 5.67 -5.98
N ASN A 59 -1.14 6.83 -5.36
CA ASN A 59 -2.29 7.70 -5.52
C ASN A 59 -1.86 9.15 -5.40
N ARG A 60 -2.60 10.02 -6.06
CA ARG A 60 -2.43 11.44 -5.83
C ARG A 60 -3.09 11.80 -4.51
N TYR A 61 -2.55 12.81 -3.85
CA TYR A 61 -3.11 13.29 -2.60
C TYR A 61 -2.87 14.80 -2.50
N ASP A 62 -3.42 15.42 -1.48
CA ASP A 62 -3.36 16.87 -1.36
C ASP A 62 -2.03 17.42 -0.85
N GLY A 63 -1.06 16.56 -0.65
CA GLY A 63 0.24 16.99 -0.16
C GLY A 63 0.33 17.08 1.34
N VAL A 64 -0.75 16.81 2.04
CA VAL A 64 -0.78 16.93 3.50
C VAL A 64 -0.86 15.56 4.13
N LEU A 65 0.12 15.24 4.96
CA LEU A 65 0.11 14.01 5.73
C LEU A 65 -0.14 14.37 7.18
N LYS A 66 -0.90 13.55 7.83
CA LYS A 66 -1.28 13.81 9.20
C LYS A 66 -0.22 13.52 10.19
N LYS A 67 0.91 13.02 9.81
CA LYS A 67 1.90 12.71 10.77
C LYS A 67 3.00 13.68 10.62
N GLN A 68 3.71 13.85 11.61
CA GLN A 68 4.70 14.88 11.66
C GLN A 68 6.08 14.37 11.47
N SER A 69 6.31 13.18 11.77
CA SER A 69 7.66 12.68 11.79
C SER A 69 8.15 12.21 10.44
N GLY A 70 7.33 12.18 9.44
CA GLY A 70 7.72 11.62 8.19
C GLY A 70 7.63 10.12 8.15
N ILE A 71 7.39 9.50 9.25
CA ILE A 71 7.27 8.06 9.31
C ILE A 71 5.81 7.71 9.45
N LEU A 72 5.29 7.08 8.45
CA LEU A 72 3.86 6.91 8.38
C LEU A 72 3.29 5.98 9.40
N HIS A 73 4.06 5.09 9.95
CA HIS A 73 3.51 4.24 10.97
C HIS A 73 3.09 5.03 12.20
N SER A 74 3.63 6.22 12.40
CA SER A 74 3.24 7.01 13.54
C SER A 74 1.86 7.60 13.37
N THR A 75 1.27 7.48 12.21
CA THR A 75 -0.05 8.03 11.98
C THR A 75 -1.14 7.07 12.33
N LYS A 76 -0.84 6.05 13.06
CA LYS A 76 -1.82 5.06 13.45
C LYS A 76 -3.03 5.65 14.15
N HIS A 77 -2.92 6.85 14.62
CA HIS A 77 -4.04 7.51 15.27
C HIS A 77 -4.96 8.20 14.29
N GLU A 78 -4.55 8.30 13.06
CA GLU A 78 -5.17 9.17 12.11
C GLU A 78 -5.82 8.40 11.00
N GLY A 79 -6.62 7.62 11.07
CA GLY A 79 -7.27 6.94 9.98
C GLY A 79 -6.33 6.26 8.98
N ILE A 80 -5.43 7.01 8.42
CA ILE A 80 -4.48 6.45 7.49
C ILE A 80 -3.65 5.37 8.16
N GLY A 81 -3.21 5.65 9.37
CA GLY A 81 -2.32 4.75 10.05
C GLY A 81 -2.93 3.41 10.40
N ILE A 82 -4.24 3.35 10.56
CA ILE A 82 -4.88 2.10 10.94
C ILE A 82 -4.67 1.04 9.87
N GLY A 83 -4.93 1.39 8.62
CA GLY A 83 -4.75 0.45 7.53
C GLY A 83 -3.30 0.06 7.36
N LEU A 84 -2.39 1.02 7.49
CA LEU A 84 -0.97 0.74 7.34
C LEU A 84 -0.43 -0.13 8.46
N VAL A 85 -0.95 0.02 9.67
CA VAL A 85 -0.55 -0.83 10.78
C VAL A 85 -0.93 -2.29 10.51
N SER A 86 -2.12 -2.52 9.97
CA SER A 86 -2.54 -3.87 9.63
C SER A 86 -1.66 -4.46 8.54
N ILE A 87 -1.29 -3.65 7.54
CA ILE A 87 -0.41 -4.10 6.48
C ILE A 87 0.95 -4.43 7.04
N GLU A 88 1.47 -3.61 7.93
CA GLU A 88 2.76 -3.83 8.54
C GLU A 88 2.81 -5.17 9.28
N THR A 89 1.76 -5.50 9.99
CA THR A 89 1.68 -6.77 10.69
C THR A 89 1.76 -7.94 9.71
N ALA A 90 1.02 -7.86 8.61
CA ALA A 90 1.05 -8.90 7.60
C ALA A 90 2.41 -8.98 6.92
N VAL A 91 3.02 -7.84 6.64
CA VAL A 91 4.34 -7.79 6.01
C VAL A 91 5.37 -8.49 6.88
N ARG A 92 5.32 -8.27 8.18
CA ARG A 92 6.24 -8.94 9.09
C ARG A 92 6.04 -10.45 9.12
N LYS A 93 4.80 -10.89 8.98
CA LYS A 93 4.50 -12.31 8.94
C LYS A 93 5.24 -13.00 7.79
N TYR A 94 5.46 -12.28 6.68
CA TYR A 94 6.13 -12.80 5.51
C TYR A 94 7.56 -12.29 5.38
N ASN A 95 8.14 -11.77 6.46
CA ASN A 95 9.51 -11.26 6.46
C ASN A 95 9.75 -10.26 5.34
N GLY A 96 8.80 -9.37 5.15
CA GLY A 96 8.86 -8.39 4.08
C GLY A 96 9.11 -6.99 4.59
N ASP A 97 8.88 -6.04 3.70
CA ASP A 97 9.06 -4.63 3.98
C ASP A 97 7.91 -3.82 3.46
N LEU A 98 7.55 -2.79 4.20
CA LEU A 98 6.62 -1.77 3.74
C LEU A 98 7.36 -0.45 3.75
N THR A 99 7.43 0.21 2.60
CA THR A 99 8.02 1.55 2.51
C THR A 99 7.00 2.49 1.88
N VAL A 100 7.08 3.74 2.28
CA VAL A 100 6.19 4.76 1.75
C VAL A 100 7.04 5.92 1.26
N GLU A 101 6.72 6.39 0.06
CA GLU A 101 7.39 7.53 -0.54
C GLU A 101 6.36 8.57 -0.93
N THR A 102 6.71 9.83 -0.77
CA THR A 102 5.85 10.92 -1.21
C THR A 102 6.69 11.87 -2.05
N LYS A 103 6.18 12.23 -3.21
CA LYS A 103 6.87 13.13 -4.11
C LYS A 103 5.87 13.74 -5.09
N ASN A 104 5.93 15.06 -5.24
CA ASN A 104 5.06 15.76 -6.20
C ASN A 104 3.58 15.44 -6.03
N ASN A 105 3.14 15.40 -4.77
CA ASN A 105 1.76 15.10 -4.42
C ASN A 105 1.32 13.71 -4.85
N VAL A 106 2.27 12.78 -4.92
CA VAL A 106 1.98 11.38 -5.15
C VAL A 106 2.44 10.60 -3.93
N PHE A 107 1.54 9.77 -3.43
CA PHE A 107 1.81 8.88 -2.30
C PHE A 107 1.98 7.48 -2.86
N ARG A 108 3.10 6.86 -2.57
CA ARG A 108 3.39 5.52 -3.06
C ARG A 108 3.69 4.58 -1.89
N ALA A 109 2.92 3.53 -1.78
CA ALA A 109 3.17 2.48 -0.80
C ALA A 109 3.75 1.27 -1.53
N ASN A 110 4.89 0.80 -1.07
CA ASN A 110 5.59 -0.34 -1.65
C ASN A 110 5.62 -1.46 -0.62
N VAL A 111 5.17 -2.63 -1.02
CA VAL A 111 5.18 -3.80 -0.16
C VAL A 111 6.00 -4.90 -0.82
N LEU A 112 6.91 -5.49 -0.07
CA LEU A 112 7.67 -6.65 -0.49
C LEU A 112 7.36 -7.78 0.46
N LEU A 113 7.03 -8.93 -0.07
CA LEU A 113 6.74 -10.11 0.73
C LEU A 113 7.64 -11.26 0.30
N ASN A 114 8.21 -11.94 1.26
CA ASN A 114 9.01 -13.14 1.02
C ASN A 114 8.12 -14.35 1.29
N LEU A 115 7.84 -15.08 0.26
CA LEU A 115 6.86 -16.19 0.33
C LEU A 115 7.48 -17.59 0.44
#